data_1d5ae5dd071a982d46fc1cf4f5ae320b
#
_entry.id   1d5ae5dd071a982d46fc1cf4f5ae320b
#
_cell.length_a   1.000
_cell.length_b   1.000
_cell.length_c   1.000
_cell.angle_alpha   90.00
_cell.angle_beta   90.00
_cell.angle_gamma   90.00
#
_symmetry.space_group_name_H-M   'P 1'
#
loop_
_entity.id
_entity.type
_entity.pdbx_description
1 polymer ?
#
loop_
_entity_poly.entity_id
_entity_poly.type
_entity_poly.pdbx_seq_one_letter_code
_entity_poly.pdbx_strand_id
1 'polypeptide(L)'
;DYGFRLPSALDNRPLNFEEFESKIDQMLFVSATPNVYEQEHELLRVEQIIRPTGLLDPEISVRPVEGQIDDLIGEVNKETKNHHKVLITTLTKRMAEDLTQYMGELGIRVKYLHSDIDTLERAEIIRDLRLDVFDVLVGINLLREGLDIPEITLVAILDADKEGFLRSETSLIQ
;
A
#
# COMPACT_ATOMS: atom_id res chain seq x y z
N ASP A 1 -1.62 -32.16 3.55
CA ASP A 1 -0.47 -33.00 3.72
C ASP A 1 0.19 -32.90 5.10
N TYR A 2 -0.22 -31.94 5.94
CA TYR A 2 0.25 -31.81 7.32
C TYR A 2 -0.78 -32.25 8.36
N GLY A 3 -1.77 -33.06 8.00
CA GLY A 3 -2.78 -33.60 8.91
C GLY A 3 -3.86 -32.61 9.37
N PHE A 4 -3.90 -31.41 8.82
CA PHE A 4 -4.89 -30.38 9.19
C PHE A 4 -6.19 -30.41 8.36
N ARG A 5 -6.35 -31.38 7.49
CA ARG A 5 -7.57 -31.50 6.68
C ARG A 5 -8.58 -32.43 7.34
N LEU A 6 -9.83 -31.99 7.35
CA LEU A 6 -10.95 -32.88 7.67
C LEU A 6 -11.01 -34.02 6.65
N PRO A 7 -11.47 -35.22 7.02
CA PRO A 7 -11.62 -36.35 6.10
C PRO A 7 -12.47 -36.00 4.85
N SER A 8 -13.50 -35.17 5.01
CA SER A 8 -14.35 -34.69 3.94
C SER A 8 -13.68 -33.71 2.97
N ALA A 9 -12.50 -33.22 3.30
CA ALA A 9 -11.73 -32.29 2.45
C ALA A 9 -10.65 -33.01 1.61
N LEU A 10 -10.62 -34.35 1.61
CA LEU A 10 -9.67 -35.14 0.81
C LEU A 10 -9.89 -34.94 -0.70
N ASP A 11 -11.14 -34.68 -1.09
CA ASP A 11 -11.50 -34.44 -2.49
C ASP A 11 -11.20 -33.01 -2.95
N ASN A 12 -10.82 -32.12 -2.01
CA ASN A 12 -10.61 -30.71 -2.25
C ASN A 12 -9.13 -30.35 -2.01
N ARG A 13 -8.30 -30.47 -3.01
CA ARG A 13 -6.88 -30.05 -2.97
C ARG A 13 -6.66 -28.77 -3.80
N PRO A 14 -5.70 -27.93 -3.42
CA PRO A 14 -5.27 -26.85 -4.30
C PRO A 14 -4.75 -27.41 -5.62
N LEU A 15 -5.13 -26.80 -6.71
CA LEU A 15 -4.54 -27.07 -8.01
C LEU A 15 -3.15 -26.43 -8.07
N ASN A 16 -2.23 -27.06 -8.80
CA ASN A 16 -1.06 -26.32 -9.27
C ASN A 16 -1.45 -25.41 -10.44
N PHE A 17 -0.57 -24.53 -10.86
CA PHE A 17 -0.89 -23.52 -11.87
C PHE A 17 -1.24 -24.16 -13.23
N GLU A 18 -0.50 -25.16 -13.68
CA GLU A 18 -0.74 -25.88 -14.93
C GLU A 18 -2.11 -26.61 -14.93
N GLU A 19 -2.46 -27.25 -13.80
CA GLU A 19 -3.76 -27.87 -13.64
C GLU A 19 -4.90 -26.84 -13.64
N PHE A 20 -4.67 -25.67 -13.07
CA PHE A 20 -5.62 -24.55 -13.11
C PHE A 20 -5.83 -24.08 -14.55
N GLU A 21 -4.78 -23.80 -15.29
CA GLU A 21 -4.86 -23.37 -16.69
C GLU A 21 -5.57 -24.41 -17.57
N SER A 22 -5.27 -25.70 -17.38
CA SER A 22 -5.87 -26.78 -18.18
C SER A 22 -7.39 -26.91 -18.04
N LYS A 23 -7.98 -26.30 -17.00
CA LYS A 23 -9.43 -26.33 -16.71
C LYS A 23 -10.18 -25.08 -17.16
N ILE A 24 -9.46 -24.09 -17.70
CA ILE A 24 -10.02 -22.80 -18.09
C ILE A 24 -10.09 -22.73 -19.61
N ASP A 25 -11.29 -22.61 -20.14
CA ASP A 25 -11.50 -22.40 -21.57
C ASP A 25 -11.41 -20.91 -21.96
N GLN A 26 -11.88 -20.04 -21.07
CA GLN A 26 -11.86 -18.58 -21.28
C GLN A 26 -11.54 -17.86 -19.98
N MET A 27 -10.71 -16.84 -20.06
CA MET A 27 -10.29 -16.05 -18.90
C MET A 27 -10.46 -14.56 -19.20
N LEU A 28 -11.01 -13.83 -18.23
CA LEU A 28 -11.06 -12.38 -18.23
C LEU A 28 -10.12 -11.85 -17.14
N PHE A 29 -9.10 -11.14 -17.57
CA PHE A 29 -8.19 -10.44 -16.66
C PHE A 29 -8.74 -9.04 -16.39
N VAL A 30 -8.75 -8.63 -15.12
CA VAL A 30 -9.11 -7.28 -14.70
C VAL A 30 -8.00 -6.76 -13.79
N SER A 31 -7.24 -5.79 -14.26
CA SER A 31 -6.10 -5.23 -13.53
C SER A 31 -5.86 -3.79 -13.94
N ALA A 32 -5.50 -2.94 -12.99
CA ALA A 32 -5.00 -1.60 -13.28
C ALA A 32 -3.53 -1.62 -13.71
N THR A 33 -2.79 -2.67 -13.36
CA THR A 33 -1.37 -2.85 -13.60
C THR A 33 -1.10 -4.26 -14.12
N PRO A 34 -1.50 -4.59 -15.38
CA PRO A 34 -1.29 -5.91 -15.94
C PRO A 34 0.21 -6.24 -15.99
N ASN A 35 0.55 -7.48 -15.67
CA ASN A 35 1.90 -8.00 -15.65
C ASN A 35 2.19 -8.84 -16.90
N VAL A 36 3.36 -9.45 -16.96
CA VAL A 36 3.83 -10.25 -18.09
C VAL A 36 2.86 -11.38 -18.44
N TYR A 37 2.33 -12.08 -17.44
CA TYR A 37 1.40 -13.19 -17.65
C TYR A 37 0.14 -12.76 -18.40
N GLU A 38 -0.52 -11.68 -17.97
CA GLU A 38 -1.70 -11.15 -18.64
C GLU A 38 -1.38 -10.70 -20.06
N GLN A 39 -0.25 -10.02 -20.23
CA GLN A 39 0.21 -9.52 -21.55
C GLN A 39 0.52 -10.63 -22.56
N GLU A 40 1.04 -11.76 -22.09
CA GLU A 40 1.36 -12.92 -22.94
C GLU A 40 0.14 -13.76 -23.31
N HIS A 41 -0.93 -13.71 -22.50
CA HIS A 41 -2.12 -14.56 -22.67
C HIS A 41 -3.36 -13.79 -23.14
N GLU A 42 -3.29 -12.46 -23.24
CA GLU A 42 -4.40 -11.66 -23.73
C GLU A 42 -4.60 -11.84 -25.26
N LEU A 43 -5.84 -12.04 -25.67
CA LEU A 43 -6.24 -11.98 -27.08
C LEU A 43 -6.74 -10.60 -27.48
N LEU A 44 -7.31 -9.87 -26.53
CA LEU A 44 -7.86 -8.54 -26.70
C LEU A 44 -7.66 -7.76 -25.41
N ARG A 45 -7.12 -6.54 -25.54
CA ARG A 45 -7.02 -5.57 -24.45
C ARG A 45 -8.05 -4.46 -24.64
N VAL A 46 -8.76 -4.16 -23.57
CA VAL A 46 -9.67 -3.02 -23.49
C VAL A 46 -9.21 -2.14 -22.32
N GLU A 47 -9.03 -0.85 -22.57
CA GLU A 47 -8.60 0.11 -21.58
C GLU A 47 -9.74 1.06 -21.22
N GLN A 48 -9.98 1.22 -19.92
CA GLN A 48 -10.88 2.25 -19.42
C GLN A 48 -10.05 3.40 -18.84
N ILE A 49 -9.81 4.42 -19.65
CA ILE A 49 -8.92 5.54 -19.31
C ILE A 49 -9.70 6.71 -18.69
N ILE A 50 -11.01 6.76 -18.89
CA ILE A 50 -11.83 7.88 -18.45
C ILE A 50 -12.20 7.75 -16.98
N ARG A 51 -11.77 8.73 -16.17
CA ARG A 51 -12.29 8.95 -14.80
C ARG A 51 -13.43 9.99 -14.88
N PRO A 52 -14.69 9.60 -14.74
CA PRO A 52 -15.82 10.55 -14.80
C PRO A 52 -15.90 11.47 -13.58
N THR A 53 -15.05 11.26 -12.56
CA THR A 53 -15.04 12.03 -11.32
C THR A 53 -14.45 13.43 -11.44
N GLY A 54 -13.72 13.75 -12.52
CA GLY A 54 -13.00 15.02 -12.68
C GLY A 54 -11.81 15.21 -11.72
N LEU A 55 -11.47 14.18 -10.94
CA LEU A 55 -10.29 14.20 -10.05
C LEU A 55 -9.04 13.95 -10.90
N LEU A 56 -8.06 14.83 -10.73
CA LEU A 56 -6.74 14.67 -11.31
C LEU A 56 -5.92 13.63 -10.52
N ASP A 57 -4.91 13.06 -11.18
CA ASP A 57 -3.91 12.28 -10.49
C ASP A 57 -3.12 13.18 -9.52
N PRO A 58 -2.59 12.61 -8.40
CA PRO A 58 -1.83 13.39 -7.45
C PRO A 58 -0.57 13.99 -8.08
N GLU A 59 -0.18 15.17 -7.62
CA GLU A 59 1.09 15.76 -7.99
C GLU A 59 2.25 14.95 -7.40
N ILE A 60 3.21 14.55 -8.23
CA ILE A 60 4.37 13.77 -7.82
C ILE A 60 5.58 14.68 -7.74
N SER A 61 6.20 14.77 -6.56
CA SER A 61 7.44 15.48 -6.33
C SER A 61 8.55 14.50 -5.95
N VAL A 62 9.58 14.39 -6.78
CA VAL A 62 10.76 13.57 -6.49
C VAL A 62 11.81 14.44 -5.85
N ARG A 63 12.32 14.02 -4.68
CA ARG A 63 13.27 14.79 -3.87
C ARG A 63 14.52 13.98 -3.56
N PRO A 64 15.68 14.63 -3.26
CA PRO A 64 16.90 13.93 -2.89
C PRO A 64 16.72 13.06 -1.63
N VAL A 65 17.42 11.91 -1.58
CA VAL A 65 17.47 11.05 -0.39
C VAL A 65 18.23 11.71 0.75
N GLU A 66 19.27 12.49 0.43
CA GLU A 66 20.05 13.25 1.43
C GLU A 66 19.16 14.31 2.10
N GLY A 67 19.07 14.26 3.42
CA GLY A 67 18.21 15.17 4.19
C GLY A 67 16.72 14.86 4.11
N GLN A 68 16.32 13.69 3.59
CA GLN A 68 14.92 13.31 3.36
C GLN A 68 14.06 13.38 4.62
N ILE A 69 14.63 13.09 5.81
CA ILE A 69 13.85 13.09 7.07
C ILE A 69 13.51 14.53 7.49
N ASP A 70 14.44 15.45 7.40
CA ASP A 70 14.20 16.86 7.75
C ASP A 70 13.22 17.50 6.79
N ASP A 71 13.34 17.21 5.50
CA ASP A 71 12.40 17.65 4.47
C ASP A 71 11.00 17.06 4.70
N LEU A 72 10.91 15.76 4.98
CA LEU A 72 9.66 15.09 5.33
C LEU A 72 8.97 15.74 6.55
N ILE A 73 9.73 16.01 7.63
CA ILE A 73 9.18 16.67 8.82
C ILE A 73 8.65 18.06 8.47
N GLY A 74 9.33 18.79 7.59
CA GLY A 74 8.87 20.08 7.08
C GLY A 74 7.50 19.97 6.39
N GLU A 75 7.32 18.99 5.50
CA GLU A 75 6.06 18.76 4.79
C GLU A 75 4.96 18.25 5.75
N VAL A 76 5.27 17.30 6.63
CA VAL A 76 4.33 16.82 7.65
C VAL A 76 3.80 17.96 8.50
N ASN A 77 4.67 18.87 8.95
CA ASN A 77 4.25 20.03 9.75
C ASN A 77 3.36 21.00 8.99
N LYS A 78 3.52 21.14 7.68
CA LYS A 78 2.63 21.95 6.83
C LYS A 78 1.24 21.32 6.76
N GLU A 79 1.18 20.02 6.47
CA GLU A 79 -0.08 19.29 6.33
C GLU A 79 -0.85 19.23 7.65
N THR A 80 -0.19 18.88 8.75
CA THR A 80 -0.83 18.73 10.06
C THR A 80 -1.36 20.05 10.63
N LYS A 81 -0.72 21.19 10.33
CA LYS A 81 -1.24 22.52 10.65
C LYS A 81 -2.56 22.84 9.98
N ASN A 82 -2.81 22.24 8.83
CA ASN A 82 -4.05 22.38 8.07
C ASN A 82 -5.08 21.29 8.40
N HIS A 83 -4.83 20.49 9.45
CA HIS A 83 -5.64 19.32 9.84
C HIS A 83 -5.73 18.24 8.76
N HIS A 84 -4.74 18.16 7.92
CA HIS A 84 -4.61 17.11 6.90
C HIS A 84 -3.92 15.89 7.48
N LYS A 85 -4.11 14.75 6.82
CA LYS A 85 -3.51 13.46 7.21
C LYS A 85 -2.39 13.07 6.24
N VAL A 86 -1.38 12.41 6.80
CA VAL A 86 -0.19 12.00 6.07
C VAL A 86 0.04 10.49 6.18
N LEU A 87 0.33 9.85 5.05
CA LEU A 87 0.84 8.48 5.00
C LEU A 87 2.33 8.49 4.67
N ILE A 88 3.10 7.69 5.40
CA ILE A 88 4.53 7.51 5.16
C ILE A 88 4.85 6.04 4.98
N THR A 89 5.43 5.71 3.85
CA THR A 89 5.91 4.36 3.54
C THR A 89 7.43 4.29 3.69
N THR A 90 7.89 3.35 4.51
CA THR A 90 9.32 3.09 4.72
C THR A 90 9.75 1.76 4.10
N LEU A 91 11.04 1.56 3.91
CA LEU A 91 11.60 0.34 3.34
C LEU A 91 11.63 -0.82 4.34
N THR A 92 11.85 -0.54 5.63
CA THR A 92 12.01 -1.57 6.68
C THR A 92 11.18 -1.27 7.91
N LYS A 93 10.85 -2.33 8.67
CA LYS A 93 10.17 -2.24 9.98
C LYS A 93 10.93 -1.31 10.93
N ARG A 94 12.23 -1.51 11.06
CA ARG A 94 13.08 -0.71 11.94
C ARG A 94 13.01 0.78 11.59
N MET A 95 13.11 1.11 10.31
CA MET A 95 12.98 2.50 9.88
C MET A 95 11.62 3.10 10.22
N ALA A 96 10.53 2.32 10.09
CA ALA A 96 9.20 2.78 10.48
C ALA A 96 9.10 3.04 11.98
N GLU A 97 9.66 2.15 12.80
CA GLU A 97 9.68 2.27 14.26
C GLU A 97 10.51 3.48 14.70
N ASP A 98 11.75 3.59 14.21
CA ASP A 98 12.65 4.68 14.53
C ASP A 98 12.05 6.05 14.13
N LEU A 99 11.44 6.13 12.94
CA LEU A 99 10.79 7.33 12.43
C LEU A 99 9.55 7.70 13.26
N THR A 100 8.74 6.72 13.64
CA THR A 100 7.55 6.95 14.48
C THR A 100 7.96 7.48 15.84
N GLN A 101 8.98 6.90 16.45
CA GLN A 101 9.53 7.39 17.72
C GLN A 101 10.01 8.82 17.59
N TYR A 102 10.84 9.11 16.60
CA TYR A 102 11.40 10.45 16.36
C TYR A 102 10.29 11.50 16.14
N MET A 103 9.29 11.20 15.32
CA MET A 103 8.15 12.11 15.13
C MET A 103 7.36 12.34 16.42
N GLY A 104 7.19 11.29 17.23
CA GLY A 104 6.53 11.40 18.55
C GLY A 104 7.30 12.30 19.51
N GLU A 105 8.64 12.23 19.52
CA GLU A 105 9.52 13.11 20.32
C GLU A 105 9.41 14.58 19.88
N LEU A 106 9.12 14.82 18.59
CA LEU A 106 8.84 16.17 18.06
C LEU A 106 7.41 16.65 18.34
N GLY A 107 6.57 15.85 19.02
CA GLY A 107 5.20 16.18 19.35
C GLY A 107 4.20 15.97 18.20
N ILE A 108 4.56 15.27 17.15
CA ILE A 108 3.68 14.92 16.05
C ILE A 108 2.80 13.73 16.49
N ARG A 109 1.49 13.81 16.25
CA ARG A 109 0.54 12.73 16.53
C ARG A 109 0.69 11.65 15.46
N VAL A 110 1.53 10.65 15.71
CA VAL A 110 1.93 9.61 14.77
C VAL A 110 1.61 8.22 15.29
N LYS A 111 1.25 7.30 14.39
CA LYS A 111 1.06 5.87 14.68
C LYS A 111 1.84 5.04 13.67
N TYR A 112 2.37 3.89 14.14
CA TYR A 112 2.98 2.88 13.29
C TYR A 112 1.98 1.75 13.01
N LEU A 113 1.83 1.37 11.75
CA LEU A 113 1.05 0.22 11.34
C LEU A 113 1.97 -0.97 11.12
N HIS A 114 1.96 -1.90 12.08
CA HIS A 114 2.72 -3.14 11.99
C HIS A 114 2.20 -4.06 10.88
N SER A 115 3.09 -4.83 10.28
CA SER A 115 2.70 -5.84 9.29
C SER A 115 1.92 -7.02 9.89
N ASP A 116 2.06 -7.23 11.20
CA ASP A 116 1.60 -8.43 11.90
C ASP A 116 0.30 -8.19 12.69
N ILE A 117 -0.32 -7.02 12.56
CA ILE A 117 -1.59 -6.70 13.22
C ILE A 117 -2.76 -7.41 12.52
N ASP A 118 -3.76 -7.75 13.29
CA ASP A 118 -4.96 -8.36 12.74
C ASP A 118 -5.83 -7.36 11.95
N THR A 119 -6.80 -7.89 11.23
CA THR A 119 -7.67 -7.08 10.35
C THR A 119 -8.54 -6.09 11.15
N LEU A 120 -8.96 -6.43 12.36
CA LEU A 120 -9.80 -5.56 13.20
C LEU A 120 -8.99 -4.38 13.72
N GLU A 121 -7.81 -4.65 14.27
CA GLU A 121 -6.90 -3.59 14.75
C GLU A 121 -6.49 -2.64 13.62
N ARG A 122 -6.25 -3.18 12.42
CA ARG A 122 -5.98 -2.35 11.24
C ARG A 122 -7.15 -1.43 10.91
N ALA A 123 -8.37 -1.94 10.96
CA ALA A 123 -9.57 -1.15 10.71
C ALA A 123 -9.75 -0.03 11.77
N GLU A 124 -9.44 -0.33 13.04
CA GLU A 124 -9.46 0.65 14.13
C GLU A 124 -8.43 1.77 13.91
N ILE A 125 -7.20 1.43 13.53
CA ILE A 125 -6.16 2.43 13.24
C ILE A 125 -6.58 3.36 12.10
N ILE A 126 -7.14 2.82 11.02
CA ILE A 126 -7.63 3.64 9.90
C ILE A 126 -8.80 4.52 10.33
N ARG A 127 -9.71 3.98 11.14
CA ARG A 127 -10.80 4.75 11.73
C ARG A 127 -10.30 5.89 12.59
N ASP A 128 -9.33 5.63 13.46
CA ASP A 128 -8.73 6.63 14.35
C ASP A 128 -8.07 7.76 13.58
N LEU A 129 -7.37 7.45 12.48
CA LEU A 129 -6.80 8.43 11.55
C LEU A 129 -7.89 9.35 11.00
N ARG A 130 -9.01 8.78 10.54
CA ARG A 130 -10.15 9.52 10.00
C ARG A 130 -10.89 10.33 11.06
N LEU A 131 -10.93 9.86 12.30
CA LEU A 131 -11.55 10.55 13.43
C LEU A 131 -10.64 11.60 14.11
N ASP A 132 -9.51 11.93 13.51
CA ASP A 132 -8.57 12.94 14.01
C ASP A 132 -7.91 12.59 15.36
N VAL A 133 -7.78 11.30 15.68
CA VAL A 133 -7.05 10.84 16.87
C VAL A 133 -5.55 11.05 16.70
N PHE A 134 -5.04 10.87 15.47
CA PHE A 134 -3.66 11.16 15.10
C PHE A 134 -3.60 11.67 13.64
N ASP A 135 -2.43 12.17 13.21
CA ASP A 135 -2.28 12.85 11.92
C ASP A 135 -1.44 12.08 10.92
N VAL A 136 -0.49 11.28 11.41
CA VAL A 136 0.51 10.63 10.58
C VAL A 136 0.46 9.12 10.78
N LEU A 137 0.34 8.37 9.70
CA LEU A 137 0.44 6.92 9.70
C LEU A 137 1.72 6.49 9.00
N VAL A 138 2.58 5.77 9.72
CA VAL A 138 3.85 5.24 9.20
C VAL A 138 3.75 3.73 9.07
N GLY A 139 4.30 3.16 8.02
CA GLY A 139 4.41 1.70 7.91
C GLY A 139 5.11 1.25 6.65
N ILE A 140 5.16 -0.07 6.48
CA ILE A 140 5.69 -0.73 5.31
C ILE A 140 4.52 -1.11 4.43
N ASN A 141 4.58 -0.84 3.14
CA ASN A 141 3.54 -1.24 2.19
C ASN A 141 2.11 -0.90 2.62
N LEU A 142 1.93 0.25 3.20
CA LEU A 142 0.60 0.72 3.62
C LEU A 142 -0.34 0.92 2.45
N LEU A 143 0.23 1.24 1.31
CA LEU A 143 -0.48 1.64 0.11
C LEU A 143 -0.60 0.43 -0.81
N ARG A 144 -1.72 -0.24 -0.73
CA ARG A 144 -2.16 -1.22 -1.72
C ARG A 144 -3.48 -0.76 -2.30
N GLU A 145 -3.84 -1.30 -3.45
CA GLU A 145 -5.16 -1.12 -4.03
C GLU A 145 -6.26 -1.32 -2.99
N GLY A 146 -7.28 -0.48 -3.02
CA GLY A 146 -8.45 -0.57 -2.15
C GLY A 146 -8.40 0.24 -0.85
N LEU A 147 -7.38 1.06 -0.61
CA LEU A 147 -7.43 2.07 0.44
C LEU A 147 -8.07 3.35 -0.12
N ASP A 148 -9.21 3.71 0.45
CA ASP A 148 -9.90 4.96 0.16
C ASP A 148 -9.98 5.78 1.45
N ILE A 149 -9.04 6.71 1.61
CA ILE A 149 -8.93 7.60 2.77
C ILE A 149 -8.83 9.04 2.25
N PRO A 150 -9.97 9.68 1.98
CA PRO A 150 -10.00 11.01 1.36
C PRO A 150 -9.39 12.12 2.24
N GLU A 151 -9.19 11.86 3.51
CA GLU A 151 -8.57 12.79 4.47
C GLU A 151 -7.04 12.92 4.28
N ILE A 152 -6.42 12.01 3.52
CA ILE A 152 -4.98 12.03 3.25
C ILE A 152 -4.69 12.97 2.10
N THR A 153 -3.79 13.90 2.33
CA THR A 153 -3.34 14.89 1.34
C THR A 153 -1.89 14.70 0.93
N LEU A 154 -1.11 14.01 1.76
CA LEU A 154 0.30 13.72 1.48
C LEU A 154 0.60 12.23 1.65
N VAL A 155 1.22 11.66 0.63
CA VAL A 155 1.82 10.33 0.68
C VAL A 155 3.32 10.49 0.48
N ALA A 156 4.11 10.07 1.45
CA ALA A 156 5.57 10.12 1.37
C ALA A 156 6.15 8.70 1.27
N ILE A 157 6.95 8.46 0.26
CA ILE A 157 7.65 7.20 0.02
C ILE A 157 9.14 7.44 0.24
N LEU A 158 9.68 6.92 1.35
CA LEU A 158 11.10 7.08 1.68
C LEU A 158 11.95 6.03 0.97
N ASP A 159 13.20 6.40 0.65
CA ASP A 159 14.14 5.53 -0.06
C ASP A 159 13.51 4.90 -1.34
N ALA A 160 12.82 5.69 -2.14
CA ALA A 160 12.11 5.22 -3.32
C ALA A 160 13.05 4.71 -4.43
N ASP A 161 14.33 5.05 -4.34
CA ASP A 161 15.42 4.57 -5.20
C ASP A 161 15.85 3.12 -4.92
N LYS A 162 15.43 2.57 -3.78
CA LYS A 162 15.80 1.21 -3.38
C LYS A 162 14.70 0.22 -3.73
N GLU A 163 15.07 -0.76 -4.53
CA GLU A 163 14.22 -1.92 -4.81
C GLU A 163 14.22 -2.91 -3.65
N GLY A 164 13.13 -3.63 -3.49
CA GLY A 164 12.96 -4.68 -2.49
C GLY A 164 11.82 -5.61 -2.84
N PHE A 165 11.67 -6.70 -2.09
CA PHE A 165 10.63 -7.71 -2.33
C PHE A 165 9.21 -7.14 -2.47
N LEU A 166 8.94 -6.03 -1.79
CA LEU A 166 7.63 -5.35 -1.79
C LEU A 166 7.69 -3.97 -2.48
N ARG A 167 8.78 -3.66 -3.16
CA ARG A 167 9.02 -2.40 -3.88
C ARG A 167 9.52 -2.69 -5.27
N SER A 168 8.61 -3.04 -6.15
CA SER A 168 8.81 -3.02 -7.58
C SER A 168 8.31 -1.68 -8.14
N GLU A 169 8.66 -1.36 -9.37
CA GLU A 169 8.11 -0.21 -10.10
C GLU A 169 6.57 -0.19 -10.04
N THR A 170 5.93 -1.32 -10.32
CA THR A 170 4.47 -1.48 -10.22
C THR A 170 3.94 -1.14 -8.83
N SER A 171 4.63 -1.58 -7.76
CA SER A 171 4.19 -1.31 -6.39
C SER A 171 4.32 0.17 -5.99
N LEU A 172 5.26 0.91 -6.60
CA LEU A 172 5.42 2.35 -6.35
C LEU A 172 4.36 3.16 -7.12
N ILE A 173 3.92 2.68 -8.27
CA ILE A 173 2.86 3.31 -9.07
C ILE A 173 1.49 3.11 -8.41
N GLN A 174 1.24 1.95 -7.84
CA GLN A 174 0.01 1.63 -7.11
C GLN A 174 -0.17 2.47 -5.85
#